data_a561586fd08c7b1fff61dec399b0a4e4
#
_entry.id   a561586fd08c7b1fff61dec399b0a4e4
#
_cell.length_a   1.000
_cell.length_b   1.000
_cell.length_c   1.000
_cell.angle_alpha   90.00
_cell.angle_beta   90.00
_cell.angle_gamma   90.00
#
_symmetry.space_group_name_H-M   'P 1'
#
loop_
_entity.id
_entity.type
_entity.pdbx_description
1 polymer ?
#
loop_
_entity_poly.entity_id
_entity_poly.type
_entity_poly.pdbx_seq_one_letter_code
_entity_poly.pdbx_strand_id
1 'polypeptide(L)'
;MTTRSTPQPESTLQPDQCAESLKALGDPIRLKIVNCLRSGPRNVGELAAEVEITIVMVSHHLGILHHGGLVERRKLGRFVIYRLAPSVFVKTRGGRDRLDLGCCRLELPRS
;
A
#
# COMPACT_ATOMS: atom_id res chain seq x y z
N MET A 1 28.68 -1.16 -27.25
CA MET A 1 28.19 -1.06 -26.74
C MET A 1 27.49 -0.65 -26.24
N THR A 2 27.28 -0.44 -26.10
CA THR A 2 26.66 0.00 -25.63
C THR A 2 26.18 0.47 -24.94
N THR A 3 26.01 0.96 -24.72
CA THR A 3 25.70 1.47 -23.99
C THR A 3 24.73 1.45 -23.47
N ARG A 4 24.73 1.28 -22.99
CA ARG A 4 23.69 1.36 -22.48
C ARG A 4 23.19 2.43 -22.14
N SER A 5 22.50 2.69 -22.63
CA SER A 5 21.89 3.93 -22.31
C SER A 5 21.46 3.96 -20.85
N THR A 6 21.25 5.16 -20.33
CA THR A 6 20.80 5.31 -18.95
C THR A 6 19.40 4.70 -18.77
N PRO A 7 19.21 3.80 -17.83
CA PRO A 7 17.88 3.25 -17.60
C PRO A 7 16.93 4.31 -17.10
N GLN A 8 15.69 4.22 -17.50
CA GLN A 8 14.65 5.10 -17.01
C GLN A 8 14.21 4.62 -15.62
N PRO A 9 14.13 5.52 -14.64
CA PRO A 9 13.74 5.09 -13.29
C PRO A 9 12.41 4.37 -13.26
N GLU A 10 11.43 4.86 -14.00
CA GLU A 10 10.09 4.27 -13.98
C GLU A 10 10.03 2.95 -14.71
N SER A 11 11.05 2.61 -15.52
CA SER A 11 11.07 1.35 -16.25
C SER A 11 12.11 0.39 -15.70
N THR A 12 12.81 0.77 -14.66
CA THR A 12 13.85 -0.07 -14.10
C THR A 12 13.26 -0.99 -13.04
N LEU A 13 13.41 -2.30 -13.27
CA LEU A 13 13.03 -3.27 -12.26
C LEU A 13 14.07 -3.27 -11.16
N GLN A 14 13.63 -3.08 -9.94
CA GLN A 14 14.47 -3.16 -8.74
C GLN A 14 13.98 -4.32 -7.90
N PRO A 15 14.55 -5.50 -8.08
CA PRO A 15 13.98 -6.72 -7.49
C PRO A 15 13.80 -6.66 -5.98
N ASP A 16 14.75 -6.09 -5.27
CA ASP A 16 14.67 -6.06 -3.81
C ASP A 16 13.50 -5.22 -3.32
N GLN A 17 13.36 -4.01 -3.87
CA GLN A 17 12.26 -3.14 -3.48
C GLN A 17 10.92 -3.68 -3.97
N CYS A 18 10.91 -4.21 -5.16
CA CYS A 18 9.69 -4.77 -5.73
C CYS A 18 9.20 -5.95 -4.88
N ALA A 19 10.13 -6.83 -4.53
CA ALA A 19 9.79 -7.99 -3.71
C ALA A 19 9.29 -7.57 -2.34
N GLU A 20 9.86 -6.52 -1.77
CA GLU A 20 9.42 -6.03 -0.47
C GLU A 20 8.00 -5.53 -0.51
N SER A 21 7.66 -4.75 -1.53
CA SER A 21 6.30 -4.26 -1.70
C SER A 21 5.31 -5.40 -1.93
N LEU A 22 5.69 -6.37 -2.75
CA LEU A 22 4.82 -7.51 -3.02
C LEU A 22 4.64 -8.39 -1.80
N LYS A 23 5.70 -8.58 -1.00
CA LYS A 23 5.60 -9.34 0.24
C LYS A 23 4.67 -8.65 1.23
N ALA A 24 4.73 -7.32 1.28
CA ALA A 24 3.85 -6.58 2.17
C ALA A 24 2.38 -6.80 1.80
N LEU A 25 2.09 -7.01 0.53
CA LEU A 25 0.73 -7.28 0.07
C LEU A 25 0.35 -8.75 0.17
N GLY A 26 1.31 -9.64 0.35
CA GLY A 26 1.08 -11.08 0.27
C GLY A 26 0.56 -11.68 1.56
N ASP A 27 -0.46 -11.06 2.17
CA ASP A 27 -1.08 -11.54 3.39
C ASP A 27 -2.56 -11.15 3.38
N PRO A 28 -3.47 -12.08 3.76
CA PRO A 28 -4.91 -11.77 3.69
C PRO A 28 -5.32 -10.56 4.53
N ILE A 29 -4.75 -10.42 5.73
CA ILE A 29 -5.11 -9.31 6.61
C ILE A 29 -4.64 -8.00 6.00
N ARG A 30 -3.41 -7.98 5.46
CA ARG A 30 -2.90 -6.77 4.85
C ARG A 30 -3.69 -6.38 3.61
N LEU A 31 -4.15 -7.36 2.83
CA LEU A 31 -5.02 -7.06 1.69
C LEU A 31 -6.35 -6.48 2.15
N LYS A 32 -6.90 -6.98 3.26
CA LYS A 32 -8.12 -6.40 3.83
C LYS A 32 -7.91 -4.96 4.26
N ILE A 33 -6.77 -4.68 4.89
CA ILE A 33 -6.45 -3.31 5.30
C ILE A 33 -6.35 -2.40 4.09
N VAL A 34 -5.65 -2.84 3.06
CA VAL A 34 -5.54 -2.05 1.82
C VAL A 34 -6.93 -1.77 1.26
N ASN A 35 -7.78 -2.78 1.25
CA ASN A 35 -9.13 -2.60 0.72
C ASN A 35 -9.93 -1.57 1.53
N CYS A 36 -9.80 -1.59 2.85
CA CYS A 36 -10.45 -0.59 3.70
C CYS A 36 -9.96 0.81 3.37
N LEU A 37 -8.67 0.96 3.16
CA LEU A 37 -8.07 2.26 2.89
C LEU A 37 -8.40 2.81 1.50
N ARG A 38 -8.94 1.99 0.61
CA ARG A 38 -9.36 2.47 -0.70
C ARG A 38 -10.47 3.53 -0.58
N SER A 39 -11.28 3.42 0.46
CA SER A 39 -12.38 4.37 0.67
C SER A 39 -11.92 5.66 1.34
N GLY A 40 -10.72 5.69 1.88
CA GLY A 40 -10.19 6.88 2.53
C GLY A 40 -9.38 6.54 3.75
N PRO A 41 -8.79 7.56 4.38
CA PRO A 41 -7.94 7.34 5.54
C PRO A 41 -8.69 6.75 6.73
N ARG A 42 -7.96 6.02 7.57
CA ARG A 42 -8.50 5.39 8.78
C ARG A 42 -7.47 5.46 9.89
N ASN A 43 -7.93 5.59 11.12
CA ASN A 43 -7.02 5.40 12.25
C ASN A 43 -6.93 3.91 12.58
N VAL A 44 -6.00 3.57 13.47
CA VAL A 44 -5.72 2.18 13.80
C VAL A 44 -6.94 1.50 14.40
N GLY A 45 -7.65 2.20 15.29
CA GLY A 45 -8.85 1.64 15.92
C GLY A 45 -9.95 1.33 14.92
N GLU A 46 -10.13 2.21 13.94
CA GLU A 46 -11.12 1.98 12.90
C GLU A 46 -10.77 0.76 12.07
N LEU A 47 -9.50 0.62 11.72
CA LEU A 47 -9.06 -0.54 10.94
C LEU A 47 -9.22 -1.83 11.74
N ALA A 48 -8.88 -1.79 13.02
CA ALA A 48 -9.04 -2.96 13.87
C ALA A 48 -10.48 -3.43 13.90
N ALA A 49 -11.41 -2.48 14.01
CA ALA A 49 -12.83 -2.82 14.02
C ALA A 49 -13.28 -3.38 12.65
N GLU A 50 -12.82 -2.78 11.56
CA GLU A 50 -13.25 -3.21 10.23
C GLU A 50 -12.72 -4.58 9.86
N VAL A 51 -11.47 -4.88 10.21
CA VAL A 51 -10.90 -6.19 9.87
C VAL A 51 -11.01 -7.21 11.00
N GLU A 52 -11.58 -6.78 12.14
CA GLU A 52 -11.92 -7.66 13.25
C GLU A 52 -10.72 -8.38 13.85
N ILE A 53 -9.64 -7.64 14.07
CA ILE A 53 -8.47 -8.12 14.80
C ILE A 53 -8.06 -7.08 15.83
N THR A 54 -7.11 -7.45 16.67
CA THR A 54 -6.68 -6.53 17.73
C THR A 54 -5.89 -5.35 17.17
N ILE A 55 -5.88 -4.26 17.94
CA ILE A 55 -5.12 -3.07 17.58
C ILE A 55 -3.63 -3.41 17.42
N VAL A 56 -3.13 -4.29 18.30
CA VAL A 56 -1.71 -4.68 18.25
C VAL A 56 -1.39 -5.34 16.92
N MET A 57 -2.26 -6.24 16.47
CA MET A 57 -2.04 -6.95 15.21
C MET A 57 -2.16 -6.00 14.01
N VAL A 58 -3.15 -5.10 14.05
CA VAL A 58 -3.29 -4.11 12.97
C VAL A 58 -2.03 -3.25 12.89
N SER A 59 -1.54 -2.79 14.04
CA SER A 59 -0.33 -1.97 14.07
C SER A 59 0.86 -2.70 13.47
N HIS A 60 0.98 -4.00 13.76
CA HIS A 60 2.06 -4.81 13.18
C HIS A 60 1.95 -4.86 11.66
N HIS A 61 0.75 -5.14 11.15
CA HIS A 61 0.53 -5.21 9.71
C HIS A 61 0.72 -3.85 9.03
N LEU A 62 0.27 -2.78 9.69
CA LEU A 62 0.48 -1.43 9.15
C LEU A 62 1.95 -1.07 9.09
N GLY A 63 2.74 -1.53 10.06
CA GLY A 63 4.18 -1.33 10.03
C GLY A 63 4.81 -1.97 8.82
N ILE A 64 4.39 -3.18 8.49
CA ILE A 64 4.89 -3.89 7.31
C ILE A 64 4.49 -3.16 6.04
N LEU A 65 3.22 -2.73 5.94
CA LEU A 65 2.75 -1.98 4.78
C LEU A 65 3.47 -0.66 4.64
N HIS A 66 3.71 0.01 5.75
CA HIS A 66 4.43 1.29 5.76
C HIS A 66 5.87 1.10 5.29
N HIS A 67 6.53 0.07 5.80
CA HIS A 67 7.91 -0.22 5.42
C HIS A 67 8.00 -0.58 3.94
N GLY A 68 6.97 -1.23 3.40
CA GLY A 68 6.90 -1.56 1.99
C GLY A 68 6.50 -0.40 1.08
N GLY A 69 6.27 0.78 1.66
CA GLY A 69 5.95 1.97 0.89
C GLY A 69 4.51 2.04 0.40
N LEU A 70 3.62 1.21 0.94
CA LEU A 70 2.25 1.11 0.46
C LEU A 70 1.29 2.04 1.17
N VAL A 71 1.62 2.42 2.39
CA VAL A 71 0.78 3.33 3.17
C VAL A 71 1.63 4.45 3.73
N GLU A 72 0.98 5.57 4.00
CA GLU A 72 1.56 6.69 4.71
C GLU A 72 0.79 6.89 6.00
N ARG A 73 1.45 7.47 6.98
CA ARG A 73 0.81 7.75 8.26
C ARG A 73 1.06 9.18 8.66
N ARG A 74 0.11 9.74 9.37
CA ARG A 74 0.22 11.10 9.86
C ARG A 74 -0.41 11.17 11.24
N LYS A 75 0.29 11.84 12.16
CA LYS A 75 -0.26 12.04 13.48
C LYS A 75 -1.22 13.23 13.44
N LEU A 76 -2.41 13.04 13.96
CA LEU A 76 -3.45 14.04 14.00
C LEU A 76 -4.02 14.04 15.39
N GLY A 77 -3.58 14.99 16.24
CA GLY A 77 -3.93 14.98 17.64
C GLY A 77 -3.37 13.73 18.29
N ARG A 78 -4.24 12.96 18.94
CA ARG A 78 -3.85 11.71 19.60
C ARG A 78 -3.96 10.51 18.67
N PHE A 79 -4.42 10.71 17.45
CA PHE A 79 -4.64 9.60 16.52
C PHE A 79 -3.52 9.55 15.50
N VAL A 80 -3.24 8.34 15.03
CA VAL A 80 -2.36 8.12 13.89
C VAL A 80 -3.26 7.67 12.75
N ILE A 81 -3.27 8.47 11.69
CA ILE A 81 -4.14 8.23 10.53
C ILE A 81 -3.30 7.62 9.42
N TYR A 82 -3.79 6.52 8.88
CA TYR A 82 -3.14 5.83 7.76
C TYR A 82 -3.93 6.02 6.49
N ARG A 83 -3.22 6.12 5.37
CA ARG A 83 -3.84 6.17 4.05
C ARG A 83 -2.95 5.45 3.07
N LEU A 84 -3.53 5.01 1.95
CA LEU A 84 -2.72 4.46 0.86
C LEU A 84 -1.82 5.56 0.33
N ALA A 85 -0.56 5.20 0.05
CA ALA A 85 0.42 6.19 -0.43
C ALA A 85 -0.06 6.74 -1.77
N PRO A 86 -0.18 8.08 -1.90
CA PRO A 86 -0.66 8.67 -3.15
C PRO A 86 0.24 8.35 -4.35
N SER A 87 1.52 8.07 -4.10
CA SER A 87 2.43 7.69 -5.17
C SER A 87 2.17 6.27 -5.67
N VAL A 88 1.39 5.48 -4.92
CA VAL A 88 1.14 4.08 -5.22
C VAL A 88 -0.30 3.86 -5.65
N PHE A 89 -1.24 4.49 -4.97
CA PHE A 89 -2.67 4.23 -5.18
C PHE A 89 -3.23 5.14 -6.26
N VAL A 90 -3.76 4.53 -7.31
CA VAL A 90 -4.40 5.25 -8.40
C VAL A 90 -5.88 4.90 -8.42
N LYS A 91 -6.71 5.88 -8.11
CA LYS A 91 -8.16 5.69 -8.11
C LYS A 91 -8.72 6.03 -9.48
N THR A 92 -9.56 5.15 -10.00
CA THR A 92 -10.14 5.35 -11.32
C THR A 92 -11.65 5.56 -11.19
N ARG A 93 -12.24 6.12 -12.24
CA ARG A 93 -13.68 6.38 -12.26
C ARG A 93 -14.51 5.12 -12.22
N GLY A 94 -14.00 4.06 -12.82
CA GLY A 94 -14.74 2.82 -12.91
C GLY A 94 -14.71 1.97 -11.66
N GLY A 95 -14.03 2.44 -10.62
CA GLY A 95 -13.88 1.66 -9.39
C GLY A 95 -12.85 0.56 -9.50
N ARG A 96 -12.11 0.52 -10.59
CA ARG A 96 -10.99 -0.41 -10.77
C ARG A 96 -9.71 0.31 -10.42
N ASP A 97 -9.49 0.42 -9.14
CA ASP A 97 -8.30 1.10 -8.65
C ASP A 97 -7.07 0.28 -8.93
N ARG A 98 -5.94 0.92 -8.85
CA ARG A 98 -4.68 0.28 -9.20
C ARG A 98 -3.62 0.64 -8.17
N LEU A 99 -2.76 -0.32 -7.88
CA LEU A 99 -1.55 -0.06 -7.11
C LEU A 99 -0.37 -0.08 -8.07
N ASP A 100 0.30 1.05 -8.18
CA ASP A 100 1.47 1.19 -9.04
C ASP A 100 2.70 1.13 -8.15
N LEU A 101 3.40 0.00 -8.18
CA LEU A 101 4.55 -0.21 -7.33
C LEU A 101 5.85 0.25 -7.98
N GLY A 102 5.76 0.82 -9.19
CA GLY A 102 6.92 1.22 -9.94
C GLY A 102 7.47 0.09 -10.79
N CYS A 103 7.68 -1.06 -10.19
CA CYS A 103 8.17 -2.24 -10.90
C CYS A 103 7.05 -3.02 -11.57
N CYS A 104 5.83 -2.86 -11.07
CA CYS A 104 4.66 -3.54 -11.60
C CYS A 104 3.41 -2.79 -11.17
N ARG A 105 2.28 -3.17 -11.73
CA ARG A 105 1.00 -2.58 -11.39
C ARG A 105 0.02 -3.68 -11.06
N LEU A 106 -0.76 -3.47 -10.02
CA LEU A 106 -1.77 -4.42 -9.60
C LEU A 106 -3.13 -3.76 -9.73
N GLU A 107 -3.99 -4.35 -10.53
CA GLU A 107 -5.35 -3.85 -10.67
C GLU A 107 -6.21 -4.45 -9.57
N LEU A 108 -6.93 -3.59 -8.87
CA LEU A 108 -7.80 -4.03 -7.79
C LEU A 108 -9.23 -4.14 -8.32
N PRO A 109 -9.96 -5.17 -7.91
CA PRO A 109 -11.34 -5.30 -8.36
C PRO A 109 -12.19 -4.18 -7.80
N ARG A 110 -13.34 -3.98 -8.40
CA ARG A 110 -14.34 -3.06 -7.88
C ARG A 110 -14.68 -3.42 -6.45
N SER A 111 -14.73 -2.41 -5.61
CA SER A 111 -15.11 -2.67 -4.22
C SER A 111 -16.61 -2.68 -4.02
#